data_67293d514860e5722266d8fdd786a6fa
#
_entry.id   67293d514860e5722266d8fdd786a6fa
#
_cell.length_a   1.000
_cell.length_b   1.000
_cell.length_c   1.000
_cell.angle_alpha   90.00
_cell.angle_beta   90.00
_cell.angle_gamma   90.00
#
_symmetry.space_group_name_H-M   'P 1'
#
loop_
_entity.id
_entity.type
_entity.pdbx_description
1 polymer ?
#
loop_
_entity_poly.entity_id
_entity_poly.type
_entity_poly.pdbx_seq_one_letter_code
_entity_poly.pdbx_strand_id
1 'polypeptide(L)'
;MAKKKGQEEAAFDGKAVARKLPTRPGVYLMQDADGQPLYVGKALNLRKRVGSYFDARPKGARIMLMIARIRQVEVSITRTEGEALLLENEWIKALKPRYNILLRDDKSYPWIVLSTDHEYPRIYFHRGARDPKKRFFGPYPSAHSVRDSINLIQKLFRIRNCEDSYFAHRNRPC
;
A
#
# COMPACT_ATOMS: atom_id res chain seq x y z
N MET A 1 13.00 -13.55 48.07
CA MET A 1 11.73 -13.17 47.43
C MET A 1 11.75 -11.65 47.19
N ALA A 2 12.13 -11.20 45.99
CA ALA A 2 12.15 -9.79 45.64
C ALA A 2 10.88 -9.47 44.85
N LYS A 3 9.99 -8.67 45.41
CA LYS A 3 8.80 -8.11 44.77
C LYS A 3 9.28 -7.17 43.64
N LYS A 4 9.06 -7.52 42.36
CA LYS A 4 9.12 -6.57 41.26
C LYS A 4 8.06 -5.50 41.52
N LYS A 5 8.51 -4.28 41.83
CA LYS A 5 7.68 -3.09 41.80
C LYS A 5 7.13 -2.93 40.40
N GLY A 6 5.80 -2.99 40.22
CA GLY A 6 5.13 -2.58 39.00
C GLY A 6 5.45 -1.10 38.75
N GLN A 7 6.18 -0.85 37.67
CA GLN A 7 6.19 0.47 37.07
C GLN A 7 4.77 0.69 36.52
N GLU A 8 4.04 1.65 37.07
CA GLU A 8 2.85 2.22 36.46
C GLU A 8 3.27 2.75 35.07
N GLU A 9 3.00 1.98 34.02
CA GLU A 9 3.17 2.45 32.66
C GLU A 9 2.25 3.65 32.48
N ALA A 10 2.85 4.82 32.29
CA ALA A 10 2.12 6.04 31.99
C ALA A 10 1.17 5.78 30.83
N ALA A 11 -0.12 6.04 31.04
CA ALA A 11 -1.15 5.77 30.03
C ALA A 11 -0.80 6.50 28.73
N PHE A 12 -0.80 5.76 27.60
CA PHE A 12 -0.48 6.32 26.28
C PHE A 12 -1.48 7.42 25.90
N ASP A 13 -1.02 8.67 25.84
CA ASP A 13 -1.83 9.80 25.37
C ASP A 13 -1.73 9.94 23.84
N GLY A 14 -2.60 9.23 23.14
CA GLY A 14 -2.66 9.26 21.67
C GLY A 14 -3.04 10.64 21.11
N LYS A 15 -3.78 11.47 21.87
CA LYS A 15 -4.10 12.85 21.44
C LYS A 15 -2.85 13.75 21.50
N ALA A 16 -2.05 13.65 22.54
CA ALA A 16 -0.81 14.39 22.65
C ALA A 16 0.19 13.97 21.55
N VAL A 17 0.31 12.67 21.29
CA VAL A 17 1.13 12.15 20.18
C VAL A 17 0.64 12.70 18.85
N ALA A 18 -0.64 12.61 18.54
CA ALA A 18 -1.21 13.07 17.28
C ALA A 18 -0.97 14.59 17.04
N ARG A 19 -1.04 15.43 18.09
CA ARG A 19 -0.79 16.87 17.99
C ARG A 19 0.62 17.20 17.50
N LYS A 20 1.61 16.37 17.81
CA LYS A 20 3.01 16.56 17.43
C LYS A 20 3.30 16.09 15.99
N LEU A 21 2.39 15.34 15.37
CA LEU A 21 2.58 14.84 14.02
C LEU A 21 2.48 15.95 12.96
N PRO A 22 3.17 15.78 11.83
CA PRO A 22 3.10 16.71 10.71
C PRO A 22 1.72 16.70 10.02
N THR A 23 1.39 17.81 9.36
CA THR A 23 0.15 17.96 8.57
C THR A 23 0.34 17.55 7.10
N ARG A 24 1.41 16.82 6.80
CA ARG A 24 1.82 16.38 5.47
C ARG A 24 1.29 14.98 5.13
N PRO A 25 1.28 14.60 3.85
CA PRO A 25 1.01 13.23 3.43
C PRO A 25 2.05 12.25 3.97
N GLY A 26 1.63 11.00 4.18
CA GLY A 26 2.53 9.96 4.62
C GLY A 26 1.83 8.70 5.11
N VAL A 27 2.62 7.81 5.67
CA VAL A 27 2.20 6.54 6.26
C VAL A 27 2.46 6.57 7.75
N TYR A 28 1.57 5.95 8.53
CA TYR A 28 1.72 5.79 9.97
C TYR A 28 1.65 4.32 10.35
N LEU A 29 2.47 3.94 11.32
CA LEU A 29 2.54 2.63 11.94
C LEU A 29 2.15 2.76 13.41
N MET A 30 1.17 2.00 13.85
CA MET A 30 0.77 1.89 15.25
C MET A 30 1.29 0.58 15.82
N GLN A 31 1.94 0.65 16.98
CA GLN A 31 2.58 -0.49 17.65
C GLN A 31 2.10 -0.62 19.09
N ASP A 32 2.21 -1.83 19.64
CA ASP A 32 1.96 -2.10 21.06
C ASP A 32 3.21 -1.85 21.93
N ALA A 33 3.14 -2.25 23.20
CA ALA A 33 4.23 -2.07 24.16
C ALA A 33 5.49 -2.87 23.80
N ASP A 34 5.34 -3.96 23.10
CA ASP A 34 6.42 -4.84 22.66
C ASP A 34 6.96 -4.45 21.28
N GLY A 35 6.50 -3.33 20.70
CA GLY A 35 6.87 -2.86 19.37
C GLY A 35 6.22 -3.68 18.23
N GLN A 36 5.22 -4.52 18.54
CA GLN A 36 4.56 -5.32 17.51
C GLN A 36 3.62 -4.46 16.66
N PRO A 37 3.67 -4.60 15.32
CA PRO A 37 2.85 -3.82 14.42
C PRO A 37 1.36 -4.17 14.57
N LEU A 38 0.57 -3.21 14.99
CA LEU A 38 -0.88 -3.33 15.12
C LEU A 38 -1.59 -2.91 13.83
N TYR A 39 -1.21 -1.76 13.28
CA TYR A 39 -1.88 -1.18 12.15
C TYR A 39 -0.97 -0.25 11.36
N VAL A 40 -1.05 -0.33 10.04
CA VAL A 40 -0.43 0.60 9.09
C VAL A 40 -1.54 1.31 8.32
N GLY A 41 -1.38 2.60 8.07
CA GLY A 41 -2.33 3.35 7.26
C GLY A 41 -1.70 4.58 6.62
N LYS A 42 -2.29 5.03 5.51
CA LYS A 42 -1.90 6.27 4.83
C LYS A 42 -2.80 7.45 5.20
N ALA A 43 -2.29 8.65 5.01
CA ALA A 43 -3.05 9.88 5.18
C ALA A 43 -2.54 10.99 4.26
N LEU A 44 -3.43 11.87 3.82
CA LEU A 44 -3.07 13.17 3.23
C LEU A 44 -2.60 14.16 4.30
N ASN A 45 -3.07 13.97 5.53
CA ASN A 45 -2.69 14.76 6.69
C ASN A 45 -2.56 13.81 7.89
N LEU A 46 -1.32 13.50 8.25
CA LEU A 46 -0.99 12.55 9.31
C LEU A 46 -1.59 12.97 10.67
N ARG A 47 -1.45 14.24 11.05
CA ARG A 47 -1.99 14.77 12.31
C ARG A 47 -3.50 14.57 12.43
N LYS A 48 -4.24 14.97 11.39
CA LYS A 48 -5.71 14.86 11.37
C LYS A 48 -6.16 13.40 11.38
N ARG A 49 -5.49 12.56 10.60
CA ARG A 49 -5.85 11.14 10.46
C ARG A 49 -5.57 10.36 11.74
N VAL A 50 -4.37 10.47 12.29
CA VAL A 50 -3.99 9.77 13.54
C VAL A 50 -4.84 10.30 14.70
N GLY A 51 -5.05 11.62 14.79
CA GLY A 51 -5.91 12.22 15.82
C GLY A 51 -7.34 11.68 15.81
N SER A 52 -7.88 11.34 14.63
CA SER A 52 -9.23 10.80 14.51
C SER A 52 -9.44 9.43 15.18
N TYR A 53 -8.39 8.69 15.46
CA TYR A 53 -8.51 7.45 16.26
C TYR A 53 -8.76 7.72 17.74
N PHE A 54 -8.28 8.84 18.25
CA PHE A 54 -8.33 9.20 19.68
C PHE A 54 -9.41 10.25 20.00
N ASP A 55 -10.27 10.61 19.04
CA ASP A 55 -11.43 11.46 19.30
C ASP A 55 -12.59 10.67 19.93
N ALA A 56 -13.61 11.40 20.42
CA ALA A 56 -14.75 10.84 21.14
C ALA A 56 -15.80 10.17 20.24
N ARG A 57 -15.60 10.15 18.90
CA ARG A 57 -16.59 9.56 17.98
C ARG A 57 -16.68 8.04 18.16
N PRO A 58 -17.89 7.46 18.04
CA PRO A 58 -18.08 6.02 18.12
C PRO A 58 -17.23 5.29 17.06
N LYS A 59 -16.59 4.20 17.46
CA LYS A 59 -15.78 3.37 16.58
C LYS A 59 -16.19 1.91 16.74
N GLY A 60 -16.04 1.13 15.68
CA GLY A 60 -16.35 -0.30 15.74
C GLY A 60 -15.47 -1.03 16.77
N ALA A 61 -16.00 -2.11 17.37
CA ALA A 61 -15.36 -2.85 18.45
C ALA A 61 -13.90 -3.26 18.13
N ARG A 62 -13.64 -3.68 16.88
CA ARG A 62 -12.28 -4.05 16.43
C ARG A 62 -11.30 -2.88 16.51
N ILE A 63 -11.73 -1.68 16.13
CA ILE A 63 -10.90 -0.47 16.20
C ILE A 63 -10.66 -0.07 17.65
N MET A 64 -11.68 -0.17 18.49
CA MET A 64 -11.54 0.10 19.93
C MET A 64 -10.53 -0.83 20.61
N LEU A 65 -10.56 -2.12 20.30
CA LEU A 65 -9.58 -3.09 20.77
C LEU A 65 -8.14 -2.78 20.28
N MET A 66 -8.01 -2.31 19.05
CA MET A 66 -6.72 -1.86 18.52
C MET A 66 -6.21 -0.64 19.29
N ILE A 67 -7.05 0.40 19.45
CA ILE A 67 -6.70 1.65 20.14
C ILE A 67 -6.23 1.39 21.58
N ALA A 68 -6.90 0.50 22.29
CA ALA A 68 -6.54 0.14 23.67
C ALA A 68 -5.11 -0.46 23.80
N ARG A 69 -4.59 -1.04 22.71
CA ARG A 69 -3.25 -1.65 22.67
C ARG A 69 -2.16 -0.73 22.19
N ILE A 70 -2.48 0.38 21.53
CA ILE A 70 -1.48 1.29 20.97
C ILE A 70 -0.64 1.88 22.11
N ARG A 71 0.68 1.82 21.94
CA ARG A 71 1.67 2.46 22.84
C ARG A 71 2.66 3.34 22.07
N GLN A 72 2.80 3.11 20.77
CA GLN A 72 3.70 3.88 19.91
C GLN A 72 3.06 4.17 18.56
N VAL A 73 3.38 5.33 17.98
CA VAL A 73 3.00 5.74 16.64
C VAL A 73 4.22 6.28 15.93
N GLU A 74 4.64 5.62 14.87
CA GLU A 74 5.69 6.07 13.97
C GLU A 74 5.08 6.60 12.68
N VAL A 75 5.75 7.56 12.02
CA VAL A 75 5.29 8.11 10.76
C VAL A 75 6.43 8.26 9.77
N SER A 76 6.12 8.01 8.51
CA SER A 76 6.98 8.32 7.36
C SER A 76 6.27 9.34 6.48
N ILE A 77 6.91 10.50 6.27
CA ILE A 77 6.37 11.58 5.43
C ILE A 77 6.66 11.24 3.97
N THR A 78 5.69 11.44 3.10
CA THR A 78 5.84 11.32 1.65
C THR A 78 5.60 12.66 0.95
N ARG A 79 6.00 12.76 -0.31
CA ARG A 79 5.77 13.97 -1.13
C ARG A 79 4.35 14.00 -1.67
N THR A 80 3.82 12.82 -2.03
CA THR A 80 2.53 12.66 -2.67
C THR A 80 1.69 11.58 -2.00
N GLU A 81 0.39 11.58 -2.25
CA GLU A 81 -0.51 10.50 -1.83
C GLU A 81 -0.19 9.18 -2.52
N GLY A 82 0.27 9.23 -3.79
CA GLY A 82 0.68 8.03 -4.53
C GLY A 82 1.86 7.32 -3.88
N GLU A 83 2.88 8.08 -3.45
CA GLU A 83 3.99 7.53 -2.69
C GLU A 83 3.53 6.93 -1.34
N ALA A 84 2.61 7.61 -0.63
CA ALA A 84 2.05 7.09 0.60
C ALA A 84 1.31 5.76 0.40
N LEU A 85 0.59 5.62 -0.71
CA LEU A 85 -0.12 4.39 -1.04
C LEU A 85 0.83 3.21 -1.31
N LEU A 86 1.93 3.45 -2.04
CA LEU A 86 2.94 2.43 -2.29
C LEU A 86 3.65 2.01 -1.00
N LEU A 87 4.04 2.98 -0.18
CA LEU A 87 4.71 2.73 1.09
C LEU A 87 3.80 2.01 2.10
N GLU A 88 2.51 2.37 2.18
CA GLU A 88 1.51 1.67 2.98
C GLU A 88 1.44 0.18 2.60
N ASN A 89 1.36 -0.10 1.31
CA ASN A 89 1.29 -1.46 0.80
C ASN A 89 2.57 -2.26 1.10
N GLU A 90 3.73 -1.65 0.95
CA GLU A 90 5.03 -2.25 1.30
C GLU A 90 5.09 -2.59 2.79
N TRP A 91 4.74 -1.65 3.66
CA TRP A 91 4.75 -1.87 5.11
C TRP A 91 3.73 -2.92 5.53
N ILE A 92 2.53 -2.96 4.94
CA ILE A 92 1.53 -4.00 5.24
C ILE A 92 2.06 -5.39 4.86
N LYS A 93 2.73 -5.52 3.71
CA LYS A 93 3.32 -6.79 3.27
C LYS A 93 4.49 -7.24 4.13
N ALA A 94 5.38 -6.32 4.47
CA ALA A 94 6.58 -6.61 5.26
C ALA A 94 6.24 -6.89 6.74
N LEU A 95 5.43 -6.04 7.35
CA LEU A 95 5.15 -6.05 8.78
C LEU A 95 3.95 -6.93 9.18
N LYS A 96 3.05 -7.23 8.24
CA LYS A 96 1.83 -8.06 8.44
C LYS A 96 1.03 -7.63 9.68
N PRO A 97 0.63 -6.36 9.81
CA PRO A 97 0.03 -5.82 11.03
C PRO A 97 -1.29 -6.52 11.36
N ARG A 98 -1.50 -6.80 12.65
CA ARG A 98 -2.62 -7.62 13.12
C ARG A 98 -4.02 -7.13 12.74
N TYR A 99 -4.20 -5.79 12.69
CA TYR A 99 -5.51 -5.18 12.46
C TYR A 99 -5.73 -4.72 11.01
N ASN A 100 -4.71 -4.74 10.16
CA ASN A 100 -4.93 -4.56 8.73
C ASN A 100 -5.65 -5.80 8.19
N ILE A 101 -6.66 -5.56 7.37
CA ILE A 101 -7.15 -6.62 6.50
C ILE A 101 -6.03 -6.80 5.50
N LEU A 102 -5.30 -7.89 5.60
CA LEU A 102 -4.33 -8.26 4.59
C LEU A 102 -5.08 -8.28 3.26
N LEU A 103 -4.77 -7.31 2.42
CA LEU A 103 -5.05 -7.42 1.01
C LEU A 103 -4.17 -8.60 0.53
N ARG A 104 -4.67 -9.81 0.74
CA ARG A 104 -4.02 -11.06 0.29
C ARG A 104 -3.89 -11.11 -1.23
N ASP A 105 -4.49 -10.14 -1.87
CA ASP A 105 -4.58 -10.06 -3.30
C ASP A 105 -3.62 -8.99 -3.82
N ASP A 106 -2.48 -9.42 -4.37
CA ASP A 106 -1.67 -8.61 -5.29
C ASP A 106 -2.49 -8.17 -6.54
N LYS A 107 -3.74 -8.64 -6.65
CA LYS A 107 -4.70 -8.29 -7.69
C LYS A 107 -5.20 -6.84 -7.62
N SER A 108 -5.01 -6.13 -6.50
CA SER A 108 -5.56 -4.79 -6.35
C SER A 108 -4.77 -3.71 -7.08
N TYR A 109 -3.46 -3.88 -7.27
CA TYR A 109 -2.61 -2.90 -7.95
C TYR A 109 -2.28 -3.32 -9.38
N PRO A 110 -2.42 -2.39 -10.34
CA PRO A 110 -2.06 -2.65 -11.73
C PRO A 110 -0.54 -2.67 -11.95
N TRP A 111 -0.15 -3.48 -12.89
CA TRP A 111 1.19 -3.60 -13.42
C TRP A 111 1.20 -3.30 -14.91
N ILE A 112 2.29 -2.76 -15.41
CA ILE A 112 2.63 -2.77 -16.83
C ILE A 112 3.45 -4.03 -17.06
N VAL A 113 3.08 -4.84 -18.04
CA VAL A 113 3.80 -6.07 -18.39
C VAL A 113 4.33 -5.96 -19.79
N LEU A 114 5.61 -6.33 -19.95
CA LEU A 114 6.23 -6.55 -21.24
C LEU A 114 6.41 -8.07 -21.43
N SER A 115 5.78 -8.64 -22.47
CA SER A 115 6.01 -10.03 -22.86
C SER A 115 7.37 -10.15 -23.55
N THR A 116 8.29 -10.88 -22.94
CA THR A 116 9.65 -11.12 -23.49
C THR A 116 9.81 -12.54 -24.03
N ASP A 117 8.75 -13.31 -23.98
CA ASP A 117 8.63 -14.70 -24.39
C ASP A 117 8.09 -14.88 -25.80
N HIS A 118 7.93 -13.79 -26.55
CA HIS A 118 7.39 -13.79 -27.91
C HIS A 118 8.27 -12.94 -28.84
N GLU A 119 8.46 -13.38 -30.08
CA GLU A 119 9.24 -12.67 -31.10
C GLU A 119 8.78 -11.23 -31.34
N TYR A 120 7.46 -10.99 -31.21
CA TYR A 120 6.84 -9.66 -31.26
C TYR A 120 6.32 -9.31 -29.88
N PRO A 121 7.12 -8.68 -29.01
CA PRO A 121 6.72 -8.32 -27.66
C PRO A 121 5.52 -7.40 -27.64
N ARG A 122 4.67 -7.55 -26.63
CA ARG A 122 3.57 -6.62 -26.38
C ARG A 122 3.68 -6.02 -24.99
N ILE A 123 3.13 -4.83 -24.84
CA ILE A 123 2.96 -4.17 -23.55
C ILE A 123 1.48 -4.12 -23.19
N TYR A 124 1.14 -4.51 -21.96
CA TYR A 124 -0.27 -4.59 -21.55
C TYR A 124 -0.47 -4.41 -20.05
N PHE A 125 -1.71 -4.14 -19.69
CA PHE A 125 -2.18 -4.01 -18.32
C PHE A 125 -2.36 -5.38 -17.68
N HIS A 126 -1.87 -5.56 -16.44
CA HIS A 126 -2.04 -6.80 -15.70
C HIS A 126 -2.43 -6.53 -14.25
N ARG A 127 -3.24 -7.43 -13.68
CA ARG A 127 -3.50 -7.55 -12.25
C ARG A 127 -3.46 -9.02 -11.87
N GLY A 128 -2.85 -9.34 -10.74
CA GLY A 128 -2.80 -10.70 -10.21
C GLY A 128 -1.40 -11.27 -10.13
N ALA A 129 -1.30 -12.61 -10.14
CA ALA A 129 -0.04 -13.32 -10.02
C ALA A 129 0.93 -12.96 -11.14
N ARG A 130 2.22 -12.85 -10.80
CA ARG A 130 3.26 -12.51 -11.77
C ARG A 130 3.83 -13.78 -12.39
N ASP A 131 3.93 -13.78 -13.71
CA ASP A 131 4.63 -14.80 -14.47
C ASP A 131 6.14 -14.48 -14.51
N PRO A 132 7.04 -15.36 -14.01
CA PRO A 132 8.47 -15.09 -13.97
C PRO A 132 9.13 -14.97 -15.36
N LYS A 133 8.46 -15.44 -16.42
CA LYS A 133 8.94 -15.34 -17.81
C LYS A 133 8.71 -13.94 -18.42
N LYS A 134 7.99 -13.07 -17.75
CA LYS A 134 7.61 -11.74 -18.24
C LYS A 134 8.21 -10.64 -17.37
N ARG A 135 8.37 -9.46 -17.94
CA ARG A 135 8.85 -8.30 -17.18
C ARG A 135 7.68 -7.48 -16.66
N PHE A 136 7.67 -7.25 -15.35
CA PHE A 136 6.65 -6.49 -14.64
C PHE A 136 7.22 -5.17 -14.14
N PHE A 137 6.53 -4.07 -14.43
CA PHE A 137 6.82 -2.73 -13.95
C PHE A 137 5.68 -2.25 -13.06
N GLY A 138 6.00 -1.75 -11.88
CA GLY A 138 5.01 -1.36 -10.88
C GLY A 138 5.31 -1.98 -9.51
N PRO A 139 4.33 -2.10 -8.62
CA PRO A 139 2.89 -1.79 -8.80
C PRO A 139 2.61 -0.29 -8.89
N TYR A 140 1.55 0.08 -9.60
CA TYR A 140 1.13 1.48 -9.75
C TYR A 140 -0.18 1.77 -8.99
N PRO A 141 -0.35 2.97 -8.44
CA PRO A 141 -1.54 3.30 -7.64
C PRO A 141 -2.80 3.58 -8.49
N SER A 142 -2.65 3.94 -9.76
CA SER A 142 -3.75 4.33 -10.64
C SER A 142 -3.85 3.44 -11.87
N ALA A 143 -4.99 2.74 -12.01
CA ALA A 143 -5.27 1.91 -13.17
C ALA A 143 -5.49 2.75 -14.44
N HIS A 144 -6.03 3.97 -14.29
CA HIS A 144 -6.27 4.88 -15.41
C HIS A 144 -4.93 5.36 -15.99
N SER A 145 -4.05 5.90 -15.14
CA SER A 145 -2.73 6.36 -15.55
C SER A 145 -1.88 5.25 -16.20
N VAL A 146 -2.01 4.01 -15.72
CA VAL A 146 -1.33 2.85 -16.33
C VAL A 146 -1.84 2.60 -17.75
N ARG A 147 -3.16 2.63 -17.97
CA ARG A 147 -3.73 2.44 -19.31
C ARG A 147 -3.32 3.55 -20.27
N ASP A 148 -3.35 4.80 -19.80
CA ASP A 148 -2.93 5.94 -20.61
C ASP A 148 -1.45 5.87 -20.99
N SER A 149 -0.59 5.47 -20.04
CA SER A 149 0.83 5.24 -20.28
C SER A 149 1.07 4.13 -21.30
N ILE A 150 0.35 3.00 -21.17
CA ILE A 150 0.44 1.89 -22.13
C ILE A 150 0.03 2.35 -23.53
N ASN A 151 -1.09 3.05 -23.65
CA ASN A 151 -1.57 3.57 -24.93
C ASN A 151 -0.56 4.53 -25.59
N LEU A 152 0.06 5.39 -24.78
CA LEU A 152 1.08 6.32 -25.27
C LEU A 152 2.33 5.54 -25.75
N ILE A 153 2.84 4.61 -24.95
CA ILE A 153 4.01 3.80 -25.30
C ILE A 153 3.76 2.97 -26.57
N GLN A 154 2.58 2.34 -26.68
CA GLN A 154 2.21 1.58 -27.88
C GLN A 154 2.19 2.43 -29.15
N LYS A 155 1.68 3.68 -29.06
CA LYS A 155 1.67 4.61 -30.18
C LYS A 155 3.07 5.10 -30.55
N LEU A 156 3.88 5.49 -29.57
CA LEU A 156 5.22 6.04 -29.80
C LEU A 156 6.19 5.01 -30.38
N PHE A 157 6.18 3.80 -29.81
CA PHE A 157 7.13 2.75 -30.17
C PHE A 157 6.54 1.71 -31.15
N ARG A 158 5.29 1.90 -31.57
CA ARG A 158 4.56 0.97 -32.45
C ARG A 158 4.60 -0.49 -31.95
N ILE A 159 4.51 -0.67 -30.64
CA ILE A 159 4.51 -1.96 -30.01
C ILE A 159 3.16 -2.62 -30.25
N ARG A 160 3.18 -3.92 -30.52
CA ARG A 160 1.98 -4.75 -30.73
C ARG A 160 1.01 -4.60 -29.54
N ASN A 161 -0.27 -4.36 -29.85
CA ASN A 161 -1.34 -4.22 -28.87
C ASN A 161 -2.29 -5.41 -28.80
N CYS A 162 -2.31 -6.28 -29.82
CA CYS A 162 -3.19 -7.44 -29.88
C CYS A 162 -2.69 -8.59 -28.98
N GLU A 163 -3.60 -9.46 -28.59
CA GLU A 163 -3.30 -10.68 -27.83
C GLU A 163 -2.59 -11.73 -28.69
N ASP A 164 -1.86 -12.65 -28.05
CA ASP A 164 -1.05 -13.66 -28.74
C ASP A 164 -1.93 -14.60 -29.56
N SER A 165 -3.11 -14.98 -29.03
CA SER A 165 -4.10 -15.78 -29.78
C SER A 165 -4.58 -15.08 -31.03
N TYR A 166 -4.88 -13.78 -30.93
CA TYR A 166 -5.29 -13.01 -32.12
C TYR A 166 -4.16 -12.86 -33.13
N PHE A 167 -2.93 -12.62 -32.63
CA PHE A 167 -1.74 -12.53 -33.50
C PHE A 167 -1.45 -13.80 -34.27
N ALA A 168 -1.56 -14.95 -33.59
CA ALA A 168 -1.30 -16.26 -34.20
C ALA A 168 -2.29 -16.63 -35.33
N HIS A 169 -3.50 -16.05 -35.34
CA HIS A 169 -4.54 -16.34 -36.34
C HIS A 169 -4.67 -15.26 -37.42
N ARG A 170 -3.76 -14.30 -37.46
CA ARG A 170 -3.79 -13.23 -38.48
C ARG A 170 -3.06 -13.65 -39.76
N ASN A 171 -3.71 -13.35 -40.88
CA ASN A 171 -3.13 -13.55 -42.21
C ASN A 171 -2.50 -12.28 -42.79
N ARG A 172 -2.48 -11.15 -42.04
CA ARG A 172 -1.94 -9.87 -42.51
C ARG A 172 -0.99 -9.30 -41.45
N PRO A 173 0.13 -8.67 -41.87
CA PRO A 173 1.00 -7.94 -40.94
C PRO A 173 0.26 -6.78 -40.22
N CYS A 174 0.74 -6.39 -39.07
CA CYS A 174 0.21 -5.23 -38.34
C CYS A 174 0.61 -3.93 -39.07
#